data_151f0da35eb9f3a0c77ca855d80286ff
#
_entry.id   151f0da35eb9f3a0c77ca855d80286ff
#
_cell.length_a   1.000
_cell.length_b   1.000
_cell.length_c   1.000
_cell.angle_alpha   90.00
_cell.angle_beta   90.00
_cell.angle_gamma   90.00
#
_symmetry.space_group_name_H-M   'P 1'
#
loop_
_entity.id
_entity.type
_entity.pdbx_description
1 polymer ?
#
loop_
_entity_poly.entity_id
_entity_poly.type
_entity_poly.pdbx_seq_one_letter_code
_entity_poly.pdbx_strand_id
1 'polypeptide(L)'
;NNGKTTWWYYCTLHENYNSSYCPKKAVKKDELESSVLRLIKVQMQLFTDAQAIVASLNQREKNKSRYRIFQEQIRSVMARIDLYGERKATLYRSFKEGILSEQEYIAEANACATKADELRIFAHELEKEAQKYSPEYKGSTYWTELIKEYGNRTELDAAMVDALIDEVVLFNDGHYEVKLKYRDEMEELLLNAALWQKEAQRYA
;
A
#
# COMPACT_ATOMS: atom_id res chain seq x y z
N ASN A 1 1.28 50.70 9.25
CA ASN A 1 2.05 49.47 9.26
C ASN A 1 1.19 48.35 9.86
N ASN A 2 0.50 47.58 9.04
CA ASN A 2 -0.12 46.35 9.45
C ASN A 2 1.02 45.36 9.72
N GLY A 3 1.42 45.23 10.99
CA GLY A 3 2.49 44.35 11.41
C GLY A 3 2.06 42.89 11.23
N LYS A 4 2.31 42.33 10.05
CA LYS A 4 2.13 40.91 9.81
C LYS A 4 3.26 40.18 10.55
N THR A 5 2.94 39.45 11.62
CA THR A 5 3.91 38.61 12.34
C THR A 5 4.39 37.53 11.43
N THR A 6 5.69 37.44 11.15
CA THR A 6 6.30 36.42 10.32
C THR A 6 6.95 35.38 11.22
N TRP A 7 6.56 34.13 11.08
CA TRP A 7 7.11 33.00 11.80
C TRP A 7 8.16 32.27 10.97
N TRP A 8 9.16 31.69 11.64
CA TRP A 8 10.29 31.01 11.03
C TRP A 8 10.54 29.66 11.69
N TYR A 9 10.83 28.66 10.89
CA TYR A 9 11.43 27.41 11.34
C TYR A 9 12.94 27.54 11.29
N TYR A 10 13.63 27.09 12.35
CA TYR A 10 15.09 27.09 12.40
C TYR A 10 15.61 25.88 13.16
N CYS A 11 16.86 25.50 12.89
CA CYS A 11 17.48 24.32 13.50
C CYS A 11 17.88 24.62 14.94
N THR A 12 17.25 23.93 15.89
CA THR A 12 17.55 24.05 17.34
C THR A 12 18.94 23.54 17.72
N LEU A 13 19.48 22.57 16.97
CA LEU A 13 20.86 22.11 17.17
C LEU A 13 21.89 23.18 16.86
N HIS A 14 21.66 23.98 15.82
CA HIS A 14 22.54 25.09 15.49
C HIS A 14 22.51 26.17 16.56
N GLU A 15 21.33 26.47 17.08
CA GLU A 15 21.14 27.49 18.12
C GLU A 15 21.83 27.08 19.44
N ASN A 16 21.71 25.79 19.83
CA ASN A 16 22.21 25.29 21.10
C ASN A 16 23.70 24.92 21.08
N TYR A 17 24.24 24.50 19.93
CA TYR A 17 25.59 23.92 19.86
C TYR A 17 26.56 24.64 18.93
N ASN A 18 26.14 25.70 18.27
CA ASN A 18 26.93 26.49 17.28
C ASN A 18 27.73 25.58 16.32
N SER A 19 27.08 24.54 15.82
CA SER A 19 27.71 23.47 15.06
C SER A 19 28.08 23.92 13.65
N SER A 20 29.35 23.78 13.30
CA SER A 20 29.86 23.99 11.94
C SER A 20 29.23 23.08 10.87
N TYR A 21 28.55 22.01 11.30
CA TYR A 21 27.88 21.03 10.45
C TYR A 21 26.43 21.40 10.09
N CYS A 22 25.82 22.35 10.81
CA CYS A 22 24.48 22.79 10.52
C CYS A 22 24.51 24.24 10.01
N PRO A 23 24.29 24.49 8.71
CA PRO A 23 24.18 25.84 8.21
C PRO A 23 22.97 26.50 8.88
N LYS A 24 23.18 27.72 9.42
CA LYS A 24 22.14 28.52 10.07
C LYS A 24 21.10 28.91 9.02
N LYS A 25 20.12 28.07 8.80
CA LYS A 25 19.02 28.34 7.89
C LYS A 25 17.71 28.47 8.64
N ALA A 26 17.02 29.53 8.37
CA ALA A 26 15.67 29.76 8.77
C ALA A 26 14.79 29.73 7.53
N VAL A 27 13.65 29.05 7.60
CA VAL A 27 12.66 28.98 6.54
C VAL A 27 11.38 29.64 7.05
N LYS A 28 10.78 30.49 6.24
CA LYS A 28 9.51 31.10 6.62
C LYS A 28 8.42 30.05 6.71
N LYS A 29 7.69 30.07 7.82
CA LYS A 29 6.61 29.12 8.09
C LYS A 29 5.60 29.07 6.93
N ASP A 30 5.09 30.23 6.53
CA ASP A 30 4.05 30.34 5.50
C ASP A 30 4.52 29.78 4.13
N GLU A 31 5.80 29.99 3.78
CA GLU A 31 6.39 29.52 2.53
C GLU A 31 6.54 27.98 2.53
N LEU A 32 7.03 27.43 3.64
CA LEU A 32 7.21 25.98 3.80
C LEU A 32 5.85 25.28 3.80
N GLU A 33 4.92 25.73 4.64
CA GLU A 33 3.59 25.12 4.77
C GLU A 33 2.80 25.17 3.45
N SER A 34 2.85 26.30 2.74
CA SER A 34 2.20 26.44 1.43
C SER A 34 2.78 25.49 0.39
N SER A 35 4.08 25.29 0.43
CA SER A 35 4.76 24.41 -0.53
C SER A 35 4.51 22.94 -0.22
N VAL A 36 4.52 22.58 1.06
CA VAL A 36 4.17 21.22 1.52
C VAL A 36 2.72 20.90 1.17
N LEU A 37 1.79 21.82 1.45
CA LEU A 37 0.38 21.65 1.09
C LEU A 37 0.20 21.46 -0.42
N ARG A 38 0.91 22.25 -1.24
CA ARG A 38 0.86 22.12 -2.71
C ARG A 38 1.35 20.75 -3.14
N LEU A 39 2.47 20.25 -2.56
CA LEU A 39 3.01 18.94 -2.86
C LEU A 39 2.01 17.85 -2.53
N ILE A 40 1.39 17.90 -1.34
CA ILE A 40 0.36 16.95 -0.93
C ILE A 40 -0.81 16.94 -1.92
N LYS A 41 -1.30 18.11 -2.32
CA LYS A 41 -2.40 18.22 -3.30
C LYS A 41 -2.03 17.63 -4.67
N VAL A 42 -0.82 17.86 -5.14
CA VAL A 42 -0.32 17.26 -6.39
C VAL A 42 -0.30 15.73 -6.26
N GLN A 43 0.18 15.20 -5.14
CA GLN A 43 0.20 13.75 -4.91
C GLN A 43 -1.21 13.16 -4.85
N MET A 44 -2.15 13.82 -4.17
CA MET A 44 -3.55 13.40 -4.15
C MET A 44 -4.18 13.39 -5.54
N GLN A 45 -3.87 14.39 -6.37
CA GLN A 45 -4.36 14.45 -7.75
C GLN A 45 -3.77 13.32 -8.59
N LEU A 46 -2.45 13.08 -8.50
CA LEU A 46 -1.78 11.98 -9.21
C LEU A 46 -2.38 10.62 -8.82
N PHE A 47 -2.67 10.42 -7.55
CA PHE A 47 -3.32 9.20 -7.07
C PHE A 47 -4.73 9.05 -7.68
N THR A 48 -5.52 10.12 -7.67
CA THR A 48 -6.88 10.12 -8.24
C THR A 48 -6.86 9.83 -9.74
N ASP A 49 -5.92 10.42 -10.47
CA ASP A 49 -5.76 10.20 -11.91
C ASP A 49 -5.33 8.75 -12.19
N ALA A 50 -4.38 8.22 -11.41
CA ALA A 50 -3.94 6.82 -11.51
C ALA A 50 -5.08 5.85 -11.22
N GLN A 51 -5.91 6.11 -10.19
CA GLN A 51 -7.10 5.31 -9.90
C GLN A 51 -8.07 5.29 -11.08
N ALA A 52 -8.33 6.45 -11.70
CA ALA A 52 -9.24 6.55 -12.83
C ALA A 52 -8.71 5.74 -14.04
N ILE A 53 -7.40 5.81 -14.30
CA ILE A 53 -6.74 5.02 -15.36
C ILE A 53 -6.91 3.52 -15.07
N VAL A 54 -6.56 3.06 -13.88
CA VAL A 54 -6.65 1.65 -13.49
C VAL A 54 -8.10 1.16 -13.56
N ALA A 55 -9.06 1.94 -13.05
CA ALA A 55 -10.47 1.60 -13.12
C ALA A 55 -10.95 1.43 -14.58
N SER A 56 -10.56 2.35 -15.47
CA SER A 56 -10.90 2.28 -16.90
C SER A 56 -10.30 1.05 -17.58
N LEU A 57 -9.06 0.72 -17.25
CA LEU A 57 -8.36 -0.44 -17.81
C LEU A 57 -8.94 -1.77 -17.29
N ASN A 58 -9.38 -1.81 -16.03
CA ASN A 58 -10.01 -3.00 -15.46
C ASN A 58 -11.40 -3.31 -16.05
N GLN A 59 -12.05 -2.34 -16.68
CA GLN A 59 -13.27 -2.59 -17.45
C GLN A 59 -13.01 -3.27 -18.80
N ARG A 60 -11.78 -3.31 -19.29
CA ARG A 60 -11.44 -3.97 -20.56
C ARG A 60 -11.49 -5.49 -20.42
N GLU A 61 -11.90 -6.17 -21.50
CA GLU A 61 -12.07 -7.63 -21.51
C GLU A 61 -10.79 -8.40 -21.15
N LYS A 62 -9.60 -7.87 -21.49
CA LYS A 62 -8.31 -8.47 -21.13
C LYS A 62 -8.13 -8.57 -19.61
N ASN A 63 -8.38 -7.49 -18.87
CA ASN A 63 -8.24 -7.47 -17.42
C ASN A 63 -9.36 -8.26 -16.73
N LYS A 64 -10.57 -8.20 -17.23
CA LYS A 64 -11.66 -9.08 -16.77
C LYS A 64 -11.31 -10.57 -16.94
N SER A 65 -10.70 -10.94 -18.07
CA SER A 65 -10.23 -12.31 -18.29
C SER A 65 -9.12 -12.71 -17.33
N ARG A 66 -8.15 -11.83 -17.07
CA ARG A 66 -7.10 -12.05 -16.06
C ARG A 66 -7.71 -12.26 -14.67
N TYR A 67 -8.64 -11.41 -14.27
CA TYR A 67 -9.33 -11.54 -12.99
C TYR A 67 -10.04 -12.90 -12.85
N ARG A 68 -10.74 -13.36 -13.91
CA ARG A 68 -11.40 -14.68 -13.92
C ARG A 68 -10.38 -15.81 -13.76
N ILE A 69 -9.24 -15.75 -14.45
CA ILE A 69 -8.17 -16.77 -14.33
C ILE A 69 -7.68 -16.84 -12.89
N PHE A 70 -7.40 -15.72 -12.26
CA PHE A 70 -6.99 -15.70 -10.86
C PHE A 70 -8.07 -16.30 -9.94
N GLN A 71 -9.33 -15.95 -10.15
CA GLN A 71 -10.46 -16.51 -9.37
C GLN A 71 -10.55 -18.03 -9.51
N GLU A 72 -10.30 -18.57 -10.70
CA GLU A 72 -10.27 -20.02 -10.92
C GLU A 72 -9.08 -20.70 -10.22
N GLN A 73 -7.91 -20.07 -10.26
CA GLN A 73 -6.73 -20.55 -9.54
C GLN A 73 -6.95 -20.55 -8.03
N ILE A 74 -7.49 -19.49 -7.46
CA ILE A 74 -7.83 -19.40 -6.03
C ILE A 74 -8.81 -20.50 -5.66
N ARG A 75 -9.87 -20.70 -6.45
CA ARG A 75 -10.85 -21.77 -6.22
C ARG A 75 -10.20 -23.16 -6.23
N SER A 76 -9.30 -23.41 -7.18
CA SER A 76 -8.54 -24.66 -7.26
C SER A 76 -7.64 -24.87 -6.02
N VAL A 77 -6.97 -23.83 -5.55
CA VAL A 77 -6.13 -23.89 -4.36
C VAL A 77 -6.97 -24.15 -3.10
N MET A 78 -8.11 -23.46 -2.97
CA MET A 78 -9.04 -23.69 -1.84
C MET A 78 -9.57 -25.12 -1.80
N ALA A 79 -9.96 -25.68 -2.93
CA ALA A 79 -10.38 -27.08 -3.02
C ALA A 79 -9.26 -28.05 -2.56
N ARG A 80 -7.99 -27.73 -2.86
CA ARG A 80 -6.86 -28.54 -2.36
C ARG A 80 -6.68 -28.43 -0.85
N ILE A 81 -6.91 -27.26 -0.27
CA ILE A 81 -6.89 -27.05 1.18
C ILE A 81 -7.96 -27.94 1.84
N ASP A 82 -9.17 -27.94 1.28
CA ASP A 82 -10.28 -28.75 1.78
C ASP A 82 -9.94 -30.25 1.75
N LEU A 83 -9.30 -30.74 0.67
CA LEU A 83 -8.83 -32.13 0.58
C LEU A 83 -7.82 -32.51 1.69
N TYR A 84 -6.94 -31.59 2.10
CA TYR A 84 -6.06 -31.83 3.26
C TYR A 84 -6.84 -31.86 4.56
N GLY A 85 -7.91 -31.10 4.69
CA GLY A 85 -8.84 -31.17 5.82
C GLY A 85 -9.54 -32.54 5.92
N GLU A 86 -10.09 -33.03 4.80
CA GLU A 86 -10.73 -34.33 4.69
C GLU A 86 -9.74 -35.49 4.98
N ARG A 87 -8.52 -35.38 4.43
CA ARG A 87 -7.45 -36.36 4.70
C ARG A 87 -7.13 -36.42 6.20
N LYS A 88 -7.00 -35.27 6.86
CA LYS A 88 -6.75 -35.21 8.30
C LYS A 88 -7.88 -35.85 9.11
N ALA A 89 -9.14 -35.67 8.72
CA ALA A 89 -10.28 -36.32 9.34
C ALA A 89 -10.25 -37.86 9.14
N THR A 90 -9.82 -38.32 7.97
CA THR A 90 -9.65 -39.74 7.68
C THR A 90 -8.51 -40.35 8.50
N LEU A 91 -7.36 -39.69 8.61
CA LEU A 91 -6.25 -40.12 9.45
C LEU A 91 -6.67 -40.27 10.92
N TYR A 92 -7.45 -39.31 11.44
CA TYR A 92 -7.98 -39.40 12.80
C TYR A 92 -8.87 -40.62 13.00
N ARG A 93 -9.71 -40.96 12.02
CA ARG A 93 -10.58 -42.13 12.05
C ARG A 93 -9.77 -43.42 12.07
N SER A 94 -8.78 -43.54 11.17
CA SER A 94 -7.86 -44.71 11.14
C SER A 94 -7.05 -44.87 12.42
N PHE A 95 -6.66 -43.77 13.08
CA PHE A 95 -6.04 -43.83 14.40
C PHE A 95 -7.01 -44.37 15.46
N LYS A 96 -8.26 -43.90 15.48
CA LYS A 96 -9.27 -44.36 16.42
C LYS A 96 -9.63 -45.87 16.23
N GLU A 97 -9.55 -46.35 15.01
CA GLU A 97 -9.77 -47.76 14.65
C GLU A 97 -8.53 -48.64 14.90
N GLY A 98 -7.41 -48.06 15.39
CA GLY A 98 -6.18 -48.80 15.68
C GLY A 98 -5.37 -49.21 14.43
N ILE A 99 -5.71 -48.66 13.25
CA ILE A 99 -5.00 -48.90 11.99
C ILE A 99 -3.68 -48.13 11.95
N LEU A 100 -3.65 -46.92 12.54
CA LEU A 100 -2.46 -46.08 12.67
C LEU A 100 -2.03 -46.02 14.14
N SER A 101 -0.73 -46.03 14.36
CA SER A 101 -0.15 -45.69 15.66
C SER A 101 -0.29 -44.15 15.91
N GLU A 102 -0.18 -43.76 17.17
CA GLU A 102 -0.21 -42.34 17.55
C GLU A 102 0.90 -41.53 16.86
N GLN A 103 2.11 -42.08 16.73
CA GLN A 103 3.24 -41.42 16.08
C GLN A 103 2.99 -41.24 14.59
N GLU A 104 2.48 -42.24 13.89
CA GLU A 104 2.12 -42.11 12.47
C GLU A 104 1.01 -41.12 12.25
N TYR A 105 -0.03 -41.15 13.08
CA TYR A 105 -1.11 -40.14 13.01
C TYR A 105 -0.60 -38.73 13.19
N ILE A 106 0.21 -38.48 14.22
CA ILE A 106 0.76 -37.14 14.49
C ILE A 106 1.63 -36.66 13.31
N ALA A 107 2.51 -37.53 12.80
CA ALA A 107 3.38 -37.19 11.68
C ALA A 107 2.59 -36.80 10.41
N GLU A 108 1.63 -37.64 10.01
CA GLU A 108 0.81 -37.41 8.81
C GLU A 108 -0.16 -36.23 8.98
N ALA A 109 -0.75 -36.07 10.18
CA ALA A 109 -1.63 -34.93 10.46
C ALA A 109 -0.88 -33.59 10.41
N ASN A 110 0.35 -33.56 10.94
CA ASN A 110 1.22 -32.38 10.86
C ASN A 110 1.65 -32.09 9.42
N ALA A 111 2.01 -33.09 8.64
CA ALA A 111 2.32 -32.94 7.24
C ALA A 111 1.14 -32.37 6.44
N CYS A 112 -0.09 -32.84 6.69
CA CYS A 112 -1.29 -32.29 6.10
C CYS A 112 -1.53 -30.81 6.51
N ALA A 113 -1.32 -30.49 7.79
CA ALA A 113 -1.46 -29.13 8.29
C ALA A 113 -0.46 -28.17 7.62
N THR A 114 0.82 -28.53 7.58
CA THR A 114 1.88 -27.75 6.93
C THR A 114 1.55 -27.49 5.46
N LYS A 115 1.10 -28.50 4.72
CA LYS A 115 0.71 -28.35 3.31
C LYS A 115 -0.52 -27.45 3.13
N ALA A 116 -1.50 -27.55 4.02
CA ALA A 116 -2.66 -26.65 3.99
C ALA A 116 -2.26 -25.19 4.28
N ASP A 117 -1.32 -24.97 5.20
CA ASP A 117 -0.84 -23.62 5.54
C ASP A 117 -0.01 -23.01 4.40
N GLU A 118 0.88 -23.79 3.77
CA GLU A 118 1.58 -23.33 2.55
C GLU A 118 0.60 -22.89 1.44
N LEU A 119 -0.46 -23.68 1.24
CA LEU A 119 -1.50 -23.35 0.26
C LEU A 119 -2.33 -22.12 0.64
N ARG A 120 -2.58 -21.87 1.92
CA ARG A 120 -3.27 -20.66 2.39
C ARG A 120 -2.45 -19.41 2.10
N ILE A 121 -1.13 -19.46 2.36
CA ILE A 121 -0.22 -18.36 2.03
C ILE A 121 -0.28 -18.09 0.52
N PHE A 122 -0.16 -19.15 -0.30
CA PHE A 122 -0.23 -19.02 -1.75
C PHE A 122 -1.59 -18.46 -2.25
N ALA A 123 -2.70 -18.93 -1.66
CA ALA A 123 -4.03 -18.38 -1.99
C ALA A 123 -4.12 -16.89 -1.69
N HIS A 124 -3.57 -16.45 -0.55
CA HIS A 124 -3.55 -15.03 -0.17
C HIS A 124 -2.73 -14.18 -1.15
N GLU A 125 -1.59 -14.69 -1.64
CA GLU A 125 -0.80 -14.01 -2.66
C GLU A 125 -1.57 -13.89 -3.99
N LEU A 126 -2.26 -14.97 -4.40
CA LEU A 126 -3.13 -14.93 -5.59
C LEU A 126 -4.28 -13.93 -5.42
N GLU A 127 -4.88 -13.82 -4.23
CA GLU A 127 -5.93 -12.85 -3.94
C GLU A 127 -5.42 -11.41 -4.08
N LYS A 128 -4.24 -11.11 -3.55
CA LYS A 128 -3.60 -9.80 -3.72
C LYS A 128 -3.38 -9.45 -5.19
N GLU A 129 -2.86 -10.41 -5.97
CA GLU A 129 -2.66 -10.19 -7.41
C GLU A 129 -3.99 -10.06 -8.16
N ALA A 130 -4.99 -10.89 -7.84
CA ALA A 130 -6.32 -10.80 -8.42
C ALA A 130 -6.97 -9.44 -8.18
N GLN A 131 -6.80 -8.90 -6.96
CA GLN A 131 -7.39 -7.62 -6.57
C GLN A 131 -7.00 -6.48 -7.51
N LYS A 132 -5.76 -6.47 -8.03
CA LYS A 132 -5.29 -5.45 -8.98
C LYS A 132 -6.13 -5.39 -10.27
N TYR A 133 -6.71 -6.52 -10.69
CA TYR A 133 -7.55 -6.64 -11.89
C TYR A 133 -9.05 -6.61 -11.60
N SER A 134 -9.43 -6.50 -10.33
CA SER A 134 -10.83 -6.40 -9.93
C SER A 134 -11.48 -5.15 -10.55
N PRO A 135 -12.71 -5.25 -11.08
CA PRO A 135 -13.48 -4.08 -11.53
C PRO A 135 -13.70 -3.04 -10.41
N GLU A 136 -13.63 -3.48 -9.17
CA GLU A 136 -13.82 -2.66 -7.97
C GLU A 136 -12.51 -2.12 -7.40
N TYR A 137 -11.36 -2.46 -8.01
CA TYR A 137 -10.07 -2.01 -7.52
C TYR A 137 -9.96 -0.49 -7.59
N LYS A 138 -9.77 0.13 -6.44
CA LYS A 138 -9.66 1.59 -6.25
C LYS A 138 -8.27 2.05 -5.80
N GLY A 139 -7.26 1.18 -5.88
CA GLY A 139 -5.98 1.43 -5.26
C GLY A 139 -6.05 1.26 -3.74
N SER A 140 -5.15 1.93 -3.00
CA SER A 140 -5.18 1.89 -1.54
C SER A 140 -6.46 2.54 -1.01
N THR A 141 -7.19 1.82 -0.17
CA THR A 141 -8.37 2.33 0.53
C THR A 141 -7.99 3.50 1.42
N TYR A 142 -6.81 3.44 2.04
CA TYR A 142 -6.31 4.46 2.94
C TYR A 142 -6.14 5.83 2.24
N TRP A 143 -5.47 5.86 1.07
CA TRP A 143 -5.34 7.09 0.28
C TRP A 143 -6.69 7.67 -0.15
N THR A 144 -7.63 6.81 -0.48
CA THR A 144 -8.99 7.24 -0.85
C THR A 144 -9.70 7.95 0.33
N GLU A 145 -9.51 7.46 1.55
CA GLU A 145 -10.05 8.09 2.75
C GLU A 145 -9.35 9.41 3.07
N LEU A 146 -8.01 9.45 2.98
CA LEU A 146 -7.24 10.67 3.18
C LEU A 146 -7.62 11.78 2.17
N ILE A 147 -7.83 11.43 0.91
CA ILE A 147 -8.28 12.41 -0.10
C ILE A 147 -9.66 12.96 0.23
N LYS A 148 -10.59 12.14 0.71
CA LYS A 148 -11.91 12.59 1.14
C LYS A 148 -11.84 13.54 2.31
N GLU A 149 -10.97 13.25 3.28
CA GLU A 149 -10.84 14.02 4.51
C GLU A 149 -10.06 15.33 4.31
N TYR A 150 -8.94 15.27 3.59
CA TYR A 150 -7.98 16.39 3.48
C TYR A 150 -7.94 17.07 2.12
N GLY A 151 -8.50 16.49 1.07
CA GLY A 151 -8.38 17.00 -0.30
C GLY A 151 -8.90 18.42 -0.51
N ASN A 152 -9.90 18.84 0.25
CA ASN A 152 -10.50 20.18 0.16
C ASN A 152 -9.88 21.19 1.14
N ARG A 153 -8.91 20.81 1.96
CA ARG A 153 -8.27 21.72 2.90
C ARG A 153 -7.46 22.78 2.15
N THR A 154 -7.54 24.03 2.62
CA THR A 154 -6.82 25.18 2.04
C THR A 154 -5.57 25.53 2.81
N GLU A 155 -5.41 25.02 4.03
CA GLU A 155 -4.29 25.24 4.92
C GLU A 155 -3.78 23.92 5.45
N LEU A 156 -2.48 23.88 5.77
CA LEU A 156 -1.83 22.72 6.40
C LEU A 156 -2.11 22.80 7.90
N ASP A 157 -2.86 21.85 8.43
CA ASP A 157 -3.11 21.73 9.87
C ASP A 157 -2.33 20.56 10.50
N ALA A 158 -2.28 20.51 11.82
CA ALA A 158 -1.54 19.49 12.55
C ALA A 158 -2.07 18.07 12.26
N ALA A 159 -3.38 17.90 12.08
CA ALA A 159 -3.97 16.60 11.77
C ALA A 159 -3.54 16.08 10.39
N MET A 160 -3.48 17.00 9.41
CA MET A 160 -3.01 16.67 8.06
C MET A 160 -1.52 16.33 8.03
N VAL A 161 -0.70 17.08 8.78
CA VAL A 161 0.74 16.79 8.96
C VAL A 161 0.91 15.40 9.57
N ASP A 162 0.21 15.13 10.66
CA ASP A 162 0.31 13.88 11.41
C ASP A 162 -0.17 12.66 10.59
N ALA A 163 -1.18 12.84 9.76
CA ALA A 163 -1.71 11.77 8.92
C ALA A 163 -0.84 11.48 7.69
N LEU A 164 -0.26 12.50 7.05
CA LEU A 164 0.32 12.38 5.71
C LEU A 164 1.83 12.47 5.65
N ILE A 165 2.48 13.19 6.60
CA ILE A 165 3.90 13.48 6.54
C ILE A 165 4.66 12.61 7.53
N ASP A 166 5.70 11.95 7.06
CA ASP A 166 6.65 11.23 7.90
C ASP A 166 7.73 12.20 8.38
N GLU A 167 8.42 12.84 7.45
CA GLU A 167 9.43 13.86 7.77
C GLU A 167 9.55 14.91 6.65
N VAL A 168 10.08 16.08 7.02
CA VAL A 168 10.51 17.11 6.07
C VAL A 168 11.99 17.37 6.29
N VAL A 169 12.81 17.06 5.30
CA VAL A 169 14.27 17.22 5.35
C VAL A 169 14.64 18.50 4.63
N LEU A 170 15.32 19.43 5.33
CA LEU A 170 15.82 20.66 4.76
C LEU A 170 17.30 20.54 4.44
N PHE A 171 17.69 20.75 3.20
CA PHE A 171 19.06 20.65 2.70
C PHE A 171 19.82 21.98 2.74
N ASN A 172 21.13 21.91 2.66
CA ASN A 172 22.02 23.07 2.78
C ASN A 172 21.87 24.12 1.68
N ASP A 173 21.46 23.71 0.51
CA ASP A 173 21.20 24.59 -0.66
C ASP A 173 19.83 25.27 -0.62
N GLY A 174 19.00 24.94 0.39
CA GLY A 174 17.68 25.54 0.60
C GLY A 174 16.53 24.79 -0.01
N HIS A 175 16.79 23.67 -0.72
CA HIS A 175 15.70 22.78 -1.09
C HIS A 175 15.27 21.93 0.11
N TYR A 176 14.07 21.39 0.06
CA TYR A 176 13.56 20.47 1.05
C TYR A 176 12.89 19.27 0.38
N GLU A 177 12.99 18.13 1.04
CA GLU A 177 12.32 16.90 0.65
C GLU A 177 11.23 16.59 1.67
N VAL A 178 10.04 16.24 1.18
CA VAL A 178 8.93 15.82 2.02
C VAL A 178 8.74 14.33 1.83
N LYS A 179 8.91 13.56 2.88
CA LYS A 179 8.59 12.14 2.91
C LYS A 179 7.17 11.98 3.39
N LEU A 180 6.35 11.40 2.54
CA LEU A 180 4.97 11.08 2.86
C LEU A 180 4.88 9.67 3.43
N LYS A 181 4.01 9.49 4.40
CA LYS A 181 3.56 8.17 4.85
C LYS A 181 2.89 7.47 3.66
N TYR A 182 3.00 6.13 3.60
CA TYR A 182 2.36 5.32 2.53
C TYR A 182 2.80 5.64 1.09
N ARG A 183 4.03 6.12 0.93
CA ARG A 183 4.64 6.39 -0.37
C ARG A 183 4.64 5.14 -1.27
N ASP A 184 4.94 3.98 -0.69
CA ASP A 184 5.07 2.72 -1.42
C ASP A 184 3.76 2.31 -2.10
N GLU A 185 2.62 2.49 -1.43
CA GLU A 185 1.30 2.17 -1.99
C GLU A 185 0.97 3.06 -3.20
N MET A 186 1.36 4.33 -3.14
CA MET A 186 1.16 5.25 -4.23
C MET A 186 2.08 4.94 -5.42
N GLU A 187 3.35 4.63 -5.16
CA GLU A 187 4.30 4.23 -6.20
C GLU A 187 3.84 2.95 -6.91
N GLU A 188 3.32 1.98 -6.17
CA GLU A 188 2.75 0.76 -6.75
C GLU A 188 1.56 1.06 -7.67
N LEU A 189 0.63 1.92 -7.25
CA LEU A 189 -0.52 2.29 -8.08
C LEU A 189 -0.08 3.03 -9.36
N LEU A 190 0.82 3.98 -9.24
CA LEU A 190 1.37 4.74 -10.37
C LEU A 190 2.09 3.84 -11.36
N LEU A 191 2.90 2.90 -10.85
CA LEU A 191 3.61 1.92 -11.67
C LEU A 191 2.63 1.03 -12.44
N ASN A 192 1.60 0.51 -11.76
CA ASN A 192 0.55 -0.33 -12.38
C ASN A 192 -0.20 0.46 -13.45
N ALA A 193 -0.61 1.71 -13.18
CA ALA A 193 -1.27 2.56 -14.15
C ALA A 193 -0.42 2.77 -15.41
N ALA A 194 0.88 3.07 -15.24
CA ALA A 194 1.82 3.31 -16.34
C ALA A 194 2.07 2.04 -17.17
N LEU A 195 2.29 0.88 -16.52
CA LEU A 195 2.52 -0.39 -17.20
C LEU A 195 1.29 -0.81 -18.02
N TRP A 196 0.11 -0.74 -17.45
CA TRP A 196 -1.12 -1.15 -18.10
C TRP A 196 -1.52 -0.19 -19.22
N GLN A 197 -1.22 1.09 -19.09
CA GLN A 197 -1.42 2.06 -20.17
C GLN A 197 -0.53 1.77 -21.38
N LYS A 198 0.75 1.42 -21.16
CA LYS A 198 1.67 1.00 -22.22
C LYS A 198 1.21 -0.29 -22.90
N GLU A 199 0.73 -1.27 -22.14
CA GLU A 199 0.17 -2.50 -22.71
C GLU A 199 -1.08 -2.19 -23.54
N ALA A 200 -1.95 -1.30 -23.09
CA ALA A 200 -3.15 -0.92 -23.80
C ALA A 200 -2.86 -0.25 -25.17
N GLN A 201 -1.78 0.56 -25.23
CA GLN A 201 -1.34 1.21 -26.48
C GLN A 201 -0.72 0.24 -27.49
N ARG A 202 -0.09 -0.86 -27.03
CA ARG A 202 0.53 -1.87 -27.92
C ARG A 202 -0.52 -2.71 -28.67
N TYR A 203 -1.75 -2.75 -28.23
CA TYR A 203 -2.82 -3.59 -28.76
C TYR A 203 -4.02 -2.78 -29.28
N ALA A 204 -3.89 -1.46 -29.35
CA ALA A 204 -4.84 -0.54 -29.99
C ALA A 204 -4.46 -0.30 -31.45
#